data_8b99a68f359f71e972bace21eccd1219
#
_entry.id   8b99a68f359f71e972bace21eccd1219
#
_cell.length_a   1.000
_cell.length_b   1.000
_cell.length_c   1.000
_cell.angle_alpha   90.00
_cell.angle_beta   90.00
_cell.angle_gamma   90.00
#
_symmetry.space_group_name_H-M   'P 1'
#
loop_
_entity.id
_entity.type
_entity.pdbx_description
1 polymer ?
#
loop_
_entity_poly.entity_id
_entity_poly.type
_entity_poly.pdbx_seq_one_letter_code
_entity_poly.pdbx_strand_id
1 'polypeptide(L)'
;MRCFNGETLVLATHNQGKIEELGRLFENFSFDIKSALDFGLSEPEETETTFVGNARIKAHYASKKTGMPCLADDSGIEVESLNGAPGVFTANWAETPSGRDFNQAMEKIWLEVQKTTFQKPYKAQFCCTLVMAWPDGHDEIFEGVIKGCLTWPVKGKNGHGFDPMFIPTGYEETFGQMDRWEKNKISHRGLAFANLIKNCFIKEI
;
A
#
# COMPACT_ATOMS: atom_id res chain seq x y z
N MET A 1 14.23 -11.32 13.89
CA MET A 1 13.96 -10.53 12.69
C MET A 1 15.24 -10.46 11.88
N ARG A 2 15.19 -10.74 10.59
CA ARG A 2 16.34 -10.81 9.71
C ARG A 2 16.64 -9.43 9.13
N CYS A 3 17.91 -8.99 9.20
CA CYS A 3 18.31 -7.73 8.60
C CYS A 3 18.63 -7.90 7.12
N PHE A 4 18.34 -6.87 6.33
CA PHE A 4 18.79 -6.77 4.95
C PHE A 4 20.28 -6.38 4.91
N ASN A 5 21.07 -7.15 4.20
CA ASN A 5 22.51 -6.94 3.99
C ASN A 5 22.91 -7.15 2.52
N GLY A 6 21.96 -7.02 1.60
CA GLY A 6 22.19 -7.19 0.17
C GLY A 6 22.66 -5.90 -0.50
N GLU A 7 23.26 -6.05 -1.69
CA GLU A 7 23.62 -4.92 -2.56
C GLU A 7 22.46 -4.45 -3.43
N THR A 8 21.43 -5.29 -3.61
CA THR A 8 20.27 -5.00 -4.44
C THR A 8 18.99 -5.46 -3.74
N LEU A 9 18.00 -4.58 -3.69
CA LEU A 9 16.64 -4.85 -3.26
C LEU A 9 15.69 -4.80 -4.46
N VAL A 10 14.88 -5.84 -4.66
CA VAL A 10 13.90 -5.89 -5.73
C VAL A 10 12.52 -5.48 -5.21
N LEU A 11 11.90 -4.48 -5.81
CA LEU A 11 10.50 -4.11 -5.55
C LEU A 11 9.60 -5.02 -6.39
N ALA A 12 8.88 -5.92 -5.74
CA ALA A 12 8.00 -6.90 -6.37
C ALA A 12 6.62 -6.28 -6.68
N THR A 13 6.61 -5.26 -7.52
CA THR A 13 5.40 -4.56 -7.96
C THR A 13 5.54 -4.08 -9.40
N HIS A 14 4.41 -4.00 -10.11
CA HIS A 14 4.30 -3.44 -11.46
C HIS A 14 3.65 -2.04 -11.45
N ASN A 15 3.20 -1.59 -10.29
CA ASN A 15 2.59 -0.28 -10.14
C ASN A 15 3.67 0.81 -10.09
N GLN A 16 3.79 1.60 -11.16
CA GLN A 16 4.78 2.66 -11.28
C GLN A 16 4.74 3.67 -10.12
N GLY A 17 3.54 4.03 -9.66
CA GLY A 17 3.38 4.94 -8.51
C GLY A 17 3.96 4.37 -7.21
N LYS A 18 3.82 3.06 -6.98
CA LYS A 18 4.42 2.38 -5.83
C LYS A 18 5.94 2.27 -5.96
N ILE A 19 6.46 1.99 -7.16
CA ILE A 19 7.90 1.95 -7.43
C ILE A 19 8.53 3.30 -7.12
N GLU A 20 7.94 4.39 -7.59
CA GLU A 20 8.43 5.74 -7.32
C GLU A 20 8.34 6.12 -5.85
N GLU A 21 7.24 5.77 -5.18
CA GLU A 21 7.03 6.08 -3.75
C GLU A 21 8.04 5.33 -2.88
N LEU A 22 8.17 4.02 -3.07
CA LEU A 22 9.14 3.19 -2.33
C LEU A 22 10.59 3.57 -2.68
N GLY A 23 10.90 3.80 -3.95
CA GLY A 23 12.23 4.22 -4.39
C GLY A 23 12.70 5.49 -3.68
N ARG A 24 11.81 6.48 -3.51
CA ARG A 24 12.13 7.72 -2.77
C ARG A 24 12.34 7.48 -1.28
N LEU A 25 11.59 6.56 -0.68
CA LEU A 25 11.77 6.22 0.73
C LEU A 25 13.14 5.58 1.01
N PHE A 26 13.73 4.93 0.00
CA PHE A 26 15.05 4.33 0.07
C PHE A 26 16.17 5.20 -0.50
N GLU A 27 15.93 6.44 -0.96
CA GLU A 27 16.92 7.28 -1.65
C GLU A 27 18.22 7.54 -0.88
N ASN A 28 18.17 7.45 0.45
CA ASN A 28 19.34 7.66 1.32
C ASN A 28 20.05 6.37 1.75
N PHE A 29 19.75 5.24 1.12
CA PHE A 29 20.37 3.94 1.41
C PHE A 29 21.40 3.59 0.31
N SER A 30 22.47 2.91 0.71
CA SER A 30 23.61 2.58 -0.16
C SER A 30 23.48 1.24 -0.92
N PHE A 31 22.27 0.88 -1.33
CA PHE A 31 22.03 -0.31 -2.15
C PHE A 31 21.20 0.04 -3.39
N ASP A 32 21.30 -0.80 -4.42
CA ASP A 32 20.53 -0.63 -5.65
C ASP A 32 19.08 -1.07 -5.47
N ILE A 33 18.17 -0.30 -6.06
CA ILE A 33 16.76 -0.67 -6.15
C ILE A 33 16.44 -1.03 -7.60
N LYS A 34 15.84 -2.21 -7.77
CA LYS A 34 15.30 -2.66 -9.05
C LYS A 34 13.84 -3.05 -8.86
N SER A 35 13.07 -3.01 -9.92
CA SER A 35 11.67 -3.44 -9.93
C SER A 35 11.52 -4.84 -10.55
N ALA A 36 10.38 -5.48 -10.33
CA ALA A 36 10.04 -6.72 -11.03
C ALA A 36 10.08 -6.56 -12.57
N LEU A 37 9.77 -5.36 -13.07
CA LEU A 37 9.83 -5.04 -14.50
C LEU A 37 11.25 -5.11 -15.07
N ASP A 38 12.27 -4.73 -14.29
CA ASP A 38 13.68 -4.78 -14.73
C ASP A 38 14.16 -6.22 -14.96
N PHE A 39 13.47 -7.19 -14.37
CA PHE A 39 13.72 -8.62 -14.54
C PHE A 39 12.73 -9.29 -15.51
N GLY A 40 11.84 -8.52 -16.14
CA GLY A 40 10.82 -9.07 -17.04
C GLY A 40 9.84 -10.04 -16.36
N LEU A 41 9.61 -9.90 -15.06
CA LEU A 41 8.69 -10.75 -14.34
C LEU A 41 7.24 -10.35 -14.63
N SER A 42 6.38 -11.35 -14.78
CA SER A 42 4.92 -11.13 -14.81
C SER A 42 4.41 -10.88 -13.38
N GLU A 43 3.27 -10.21 -13.27
CA GLU A 43 2.58 -10.06 -11.99
C GLU A 43 1.89 -11.39 -11.62
N PRO A 44 2.16 -11.97 -10.44
CA PRO A 44 1.46 -13.17 -10.00
C PRO A 44 0.00 -12.84 -9.64
N GLU A 45 -0.88 -13.82 -9.81
CA GLU A 45 -2.28 -13.68 -9.40
C GLU A 45 -2.37 -13.56 -7.87
N GLU A 46 -3.11 -12.58 -7.40
CA GLU A 46 -3.40 -12.35 -5.98
C GLU A 46 -4.64 -13.18 -5.58
N THR A 47 -4.40 -14.33 -4.99
CA THR A 47 -5.47 -15.32 -4.66
C THR A 47 -5.87 -15.32 -3.20
N GLU A 48 -5.17 -14.56 -2.36
CA GLU A 48 -5.41 -14.54 -0.92
C GLU A 48 -6.45 -13.49 -0.51
N THR A 49 -7.06 -13.71 0.65
CA THR A 49 -8.10 -12.83 1.21
C THR A 49 -7.56 -11.82 2.23
N THR A 50 -6.23 -11.77 2.38
CA THR A 50 -5.55 -10.86 3.31
C THR A 50 -4.43 -10.09 2.61
N PHE A 51 -4.17 -8.86 3.06
CA PHE A 51 -3.03 -8.07 2.55
C PHE A 51 -1.70 -8.80 2.74
N VAL A 52 -1.51 -9.47 3.88
CA VAL A 52 -0.31 -10.28 4.14
C VAL A 52 -0.17 -11.41 3.11
N GLY A 53 -1.25 -12.14 2.84
CA GLY A 53 -1.24 -13.25 1.88
C GLY A 53 -0.84 -12.80 0.47
N ASN A 54 -1.48 -11.74 -0.04
CA ASN A 54 -1.18 -11.22 -1.37
C ASN A 54 0.23 -10.61 -1.46
N ALA A 55 0.68 -9.89 -0.43
CA ALA A 55 2.05 -9.37 -0.39
C ALA A 55 3.09 -10.51 -0.38
N ARG A 56 2.81 -11.61 0.36
CA ARG A 56 3.65 -12.82 0.36
C ARG A 56 3.75 -13.47 -1.01
N ILE A 57 2.63 -13.66 -1.71
CA ILE A 57 2.62 -14.20 -3.07
C ILE A 57 3.59 -13.42 -3.96
N LYS A 58 3.48 -12.10 -3.97
CA LYS A 58 4.33 -11.22 -4.79
C LYS A 58 5.80 -11.29 -4.39
N ALA A 59 6.09 -11.16 -3.08
CA ALA A 59 7.46 -11.13 -2.58
C ALA A 59 8.21 -12.45 -2.83
N HIS A 60 7.59 -13.58 -2.50
CA HIS A 60 8.20 -14.90 -2.71
C HIS A 60 8.32 -15.27 -4.17
N TYR A 61 7.33 -14.93 -5.01
CA TYR A 61 7.42 -15.13 -6.45
C TYR A 61 8.65 -14.42 -7.03
N ALA A 62 8.78 -13.12 -6.73
CA ALA A 62 9.89 -12.32 -7.23
C ALA A 62 11.24 -12.81 -6.67
N SER A 63 11.32 -13.10 -5.36
CA SER A 63 12.56 -13.55 -4.72
C SER A 63 13.04 -14.90 -5.28
N LYS A 64 12.12 -15.84 -5.51
CA LYS A 64 12.43 -17.13 -6.14
C LYS A 64 12.92 -16.97 -7.58
N LYS A 65 12.37 -16.02 -8.34
CA LYS A 65 12.74 -15.80 -9.74
C LYS A 65 14.05 -15.03 -9.92
N THR A 66 14.32 -14.06 -9.05
CA THR A 66 15.51 -13.21 -9.13
C THR A 66 16.71 -13.77 -8.37
N GLY A 67 16.48 -14.65 -7.40
CA GLY A 67 17.52 -15.09 -6.46
C GLY A 67 17.97 -14.00 -5.49
N MET A 68 17.17 -12.92 -5.33
CA MET A 68 17.49 -11.74 -4.52
C MET A 68 16.42 -11.49 -3.46
N PRO A 69 16.76 -10.72 -2.39
CA PRO A 69 15.75 -10.22 -1.47
C PRO A 69 14.75 -9.31 -2.19
N CYS A 70 13.45 -9.53 -1.94
CA CYS A 70 12.37 -8.80 -2.61
C CYS A 70 11.42 -8.20 -1.59
N LEU A 71 10.98 -6.98 -1.85
CA LEU A 71 9.97 -6.27 -1.09
C LEU A 71 8.70 -6.14 -1.91
N ALA A 72 7.59 -6.66 -1.40
CA ALA A 72 6.27 -6.44 -1.96
C ALA A 72 5.39 -5.65 -1.01
N ASP A 73 4.42 -4.92 -1.56
CA ASP A 73 3.34 -4.35 -0.78
C ASP A 73 1.98 -4.86 -1.24
N ASP A 74 1.07 -4.98 -0.30
CA ASP A 74 -0.36 -4.98 -0.58
C ASP A 74 -1.05 -3.98 0.32
N SER A 75 -2.02 -3.23 -0.22
CA SER A 75 -2.61 -2.09 0.47
C SER A 75 -4.00 -1.79 -0.03
N GLY A 76 -4.84 -1.29 0.87
CA GLY A 76 -6.21 -0.93 0.52
C GLY A 76 -6.88 -0.09 1.57
N ILE A 77 -8.14 0.27 1.27
CA ILE A 77 -9.03 0.95 2.19
C ILE A 77 -10.06 -0.04 2.74
N GLU A 78 -10.27 -0.01 4.04
CA GLU A 78 -11.30 -0.77 4.72
C GLU A 78 -12.33 0.21 5.31
N VAL A 79 -13.62 -0.04 5.06
CA VAL A 79 -14.72 0.79 5.53
C VAL A 79 -15.55 0.01 6.55
N GLU A 80 -15.65 0.54 7.79
CA GLU A 80 -16.31 -0.14 8.91
C GLU A 80 -17.76 -0.52 8.59
N SER A 81 -18.52 0.41 8.03
CA SER A 81 -19.94 0.21 7.69
C SER A 81 -20.17 -0.77 6.52
N LEU A 82 -19.10 -1.16 5.81
CA LEU A 82 -19.12 -2.14 4.74
C LEU A 82 -18.40 -3.46 5.15
N ASN A 83 -18.30 -3.71 6.46
CA ASN A 83 -17.61 -4.89 7.01
C ASN A 83 -16.17 -5.06 6.49
N GLY A 84 -15.46 -3.95 6.33
CA GLY A 84 -14.08 -3.92 5.82
C GLY A 84 -13.95 -3.86 4.30
N ALA A 85 -15.04 -3.97 3.54
CA ALA A 85 -14.94 -3.81 2.09
C ALA A 85 -14.57 -2.35 1.72
N PRO A 86 -13.84 -2.14 0.60
CA PRO A 86 -13.33 -3.13 -0.35
C PRO A 86 -12.14 -3.97 0.14
N GLY A 87 -11.37 -3.55 1.16
CA GLY A 87 -10.25 -4.31 1.70
C GLY A 87 -9.21 -4.68 0.64
N VAL A 88 -8.84 -5.95 0.54
CA VAL A 88 -7.88 -6.46 -0.47
C VAL A 88 -8.37 -6.24 -1.91
N PHE A 89 -9.66 -6.06 -2.12
CA PHE A 89 -10.27 -5.79 -3.42
C PHE A 89 -10.31 -4.29 -3.78
N THR A 90 -9.55 -3.46 -3.07
CA THR A 90 -9.52 -2.01 -3.26
C THR A 90 -9.24 -1.62 -4.73
N ALA A 91 -8.29 -2.27 -5.37
CA ALA A 91 -7.97 -2.04 -6.78
C ALA A 91 -9.07 -2.54 -7.73
N ASN A 92 -9.68 -3.71 -7.42
CA ASN A 92 -10.74 -4.31 -8.23
C ASN A 92 -12.02 -3.44 -8.26
N TRP A 93 -12.31 -2.73 -7.17
CA TRP A 93 -13.45 -1.81 -7.16
C TRP A 93 -13.28 -0.63 -8.13
N ALA A 94 -12.06 -0.31 -8.52
CA ALA A 94 -11.76 0.72 -9.51
C ALA A 94 -11.65 0.18 -10.95
N GLU A 95 -11.69 -1.14 -11.17
CA GLU A 95 -11.55 -1.72 -12.50
C GLU A 95 -12.76 -1.38 -13.39
N THR A 96 -12.44 -0.93 -14.61
CA THR A 96 -13.40 -0.67 -15.69
C THR A 96 -12.87 -1.25 -17.00
N PRO A 97 -13.70 -1.41 -18.05
CA PRO A 97 -13.22 -1.87 -19.35
C PRO A 97 -12.12 -1.02 -19.98
N SER A 98 -12.01 0.26 -19.57
CA SER A 98 -11.00 1.21 -20.04
C SER A 98 -9.78 1.37 -19.12
N GLY A 99 -9.70 0.58 -18.04
CA GLY A 99 -8.66 0.68 -17.01
C GLY A 99 -9.23 1.05 -15.65
N ARG A 100 -8.38 1.45 -14.71
CA ARG A 100 -8.82 1.80 -13.34
C ARG A 100 -9.36 3.23 -13.25
N ASP A 101 -10.58 3.37 -12.70
CA ASP A 101 -11.22 4.66 -12.38
C ASP A 101 -11.53 4.74 -10.88
N PHE A 102 -10.66 5.43 -10.16
CA PHE A 102 -10.83 5.62 -8.72
C PHE A 102 -11.93 6.62 -8.35
N ASN A 103 -12.33 7.54 -9.26
CA ASN A 103 -13.45 8.42 -9.00
C ASN A 103 -14.75 7.62 -8.94
N GLN A 104 -14.94 6.70 -9.89
CA GLN A 104 -16.08 5.78 -9.89
C GLN A 104 -16.06 4.86 -8.66
N ALA A 105 -14.88 4.38 -8.25
CA ALA A 105 -14.76 3.56 -7.04
C ALA A 105 -15.09 4.33 -5.76
N MET A 106 -14.68 5.59 -5.64
CA MET A 106 -15.04 6.46 -4.50
C MET A 106 -16.52 6.74 -4.46
N GLU A 107 -17.16 7.03 -5.61
CA GLU A 107 -18.61 7.21 -5.70
C GLU A 107 -19.34 5.92 -5.29
N LYS A 108 -18.90 4.77 -5.77
CA LYS A 108 -19.44 3.46 -5.37
C LYS A 108 -19.40 3.26 -3.87
N ILE A 109 -18.24 3.48 -3.22
CA ILE A 109 -18.12 3.40 -1.76
C ILE A 109 -19.14 4.33 -1.10
N TRP A 110 -19.21 5.59 -1.57
CA TRP A 110 -20.12 6.58 -0.98
C TRP A 110 -21.57 6.15 -1.07
N LEU A 111 -22.01 5.64 -2.21
CA LEU A 111 -23.36 5.13 -2.39
C LEU A 111 -23.65 3.89 -1.51
N GLU A 112 -22.69 3.00 -1.36
CA GLU A 112 -22.86 1.80 -0.52
C GLU A 112 -22.97 2.15 0.98
N VAL A 113 -22.12 3.05 1.50
CA VAL A 113 -22.20 3.43 2.92
C VAL A 113 -23.52 4.13 3.26
N GLN A 114 -24.13 4.87 2.31
CA GLN A 114 -25.43 5.50 2.51
C GLN A 114 -26.60 4.52 2.63
N LYS A 115 -26.45 3.29 2.15
CA LYS A 115 -27.44 2.22 2.28
C LYS A 115 -27.38 1.54 3.65
N THR A 116 -26.32 1.75 4.40
CA THR A 116 -26.14 1.13 5.73
C THR A 116 -26.91 1.90 6.81
N THR A 117 -27.09 1.27 7.96
CA THR A 117 -27.67 1.91 9.15
C THR A 117 -26.67 2.75 9.94
N PHE A 118 -25.40 2.74 9.56
CA PHE A 118 -24.35 3.52 10.20
C PHE A 118 -24.56 5.02 9.95
N GLN A 119 -24.28 5.82 10.98
CA GLN A 119 -24.34 7.28 10.88
C GLN A 119 -22.94 7.86 10.63
N LYS A 120 -22.92 9.07 10.05
CA LYS A 120 -21.67 9.84 9.90
C LYS A 120 -21.05 10.15 11.26
N PRO A 121 -19.69 10.25 11.35
CA PRO A 121 -18.76 10.04 10.24
C PRO A 121 -18.60 8.56 9.90
N TYR A 122 -18.58 8.21 8.61
CA TYR A 122 -18.31 6.85 8.15
C TYR A 122 -16.82 6.52 8.37
N LYS A 123 -16.54 5.69 9.37
CA LYS A 123 -15.18 5.32 9.71
C LYS A 123 -14.57 4.41 8.67
N ALA A 124 -13.31 4.67 8.38
CA ALA A 124 -12.50 3.89 7.47
C ALA A 124 -11.06 3.83 7.95
N GLN A 125 -10.28 2.94 7.37
CA GLN A 125 -8.84 2.91 7.58
C GLN A 125 -8.12 2.54 6.27
N PHE A 126 -6.93 3.09 6.09
CA PHE A 126 -5.99 2.57 5.11
C PHE A 126 -5.05 1.58 5.77
N CYS A 127 -4.83 0.47 5.09
CA CYS A 127 -3.90 -0.59 5.49
C CYS A 127 -2.80 -0.74 4.43
N CYS A 128 -1.58 -0.96 4.88
CA CYS A 128 -0.46 -1.36 4.04
C CYS A 128 0.31 -2.47 4.74
N THR A 129 0.54 -3.56 4.04
CA THR A 129 1.43 -4.63 4.45
C THR A 129 2.61 -4.69 3.51
N LEU A 130 3.81 -4.58 4.04
CA LEU A 130 5.07 -4.83 3.36
C LEU A 130 5.58 -6.21 3.75
N VAL A 131 5.96 -7.01 2.77
CA VAL A 131 6.63 -8.31 2.98
C VAL A 131 8.00 -8.28 2.34
N MET A 132 9.02 -8.47 3.16
CA MET A 132 10.39 -8.68 2.74
C MET A 132 10.67 -10.17 2.68
N ALA A 133 10.92 -10.73 1.50
CA ALA A 133 11.19 -12.14 1.30
C ALA A 133 12.61 -12.38 0.81
N TRP A 134 13.23 -13.47 1.26
CA TRP A 134 14.56 -13.92 0.83
C TRP A 134 14.48 -15.21 0.01
N PRO A 135 15.50 -15.50 -0.83
CA PRO A 135 15.50 -16.69 -1.69
C PRO A 135 15.42 -18.04 -0.97
N ASP A 136 15.79 -18.07 0.31
CA ASP A 136 15.71 -19.27 1.16
C ASP A 136 14.31 -19.56 1.71
N GLY A 137 13.31 -18.72 1.35
CA GLY A 137 11.93 -18.87 1.77
C GLY A 137 11.57 -18.16 3.09
N HIS A 138 12.54 -17.51 3.76
CA HIS A 138 12.25 -16.66 4.91
C HIS A 138 11.51 -15.39 4.50
N ASP A 139 10.60 -14.92 5.34
CA ASP A 139 9.98 -13.60 5.18
C ASP A 139 9.81 -12.84 6.51
N GLU A 140 9.75 -11.52 6.40
CA GLU A 140 9.41 -10.59 7.49
C GLU A 140 8.28 -9.68 7.05
N ILE A 141 7.36 -9.35 7.97
CA ILE A 141 6.13 -8.62 7.70
C ILE A 141 6.12 -7.32 8.47
N PHE A 142 5.74 -6.23 7.79
CA PHE A 142 5.67 -4.90 8.36
C PHE A 142 4.34 -4.25 7.96
N GLU A 143 3.52 -3.95 8.95
CA GLU A 143 2.19 -3.38 8.74
C GLU A 143 2.13 -1.94 9.19
N GLY A 144 1.31 -1.16 8.48
CA GLY A 144 0.95 0.19 8.83
C GLY A 144 -0.53 0.44 8.58
N VAL A 145 -1.21 1.01 9.57
CA VAL A 145 -2.64 1.33 9.51
C VAL A 145 -2.84 2.78 9.93
N ILE A 146 -3.60 3.52 9.15
CA ILE A 146 -4.09 4.85 9.53
C ILE A 146 -5.59 4.88 9.54
N LYS A 147 -6.17 5.22 10.71
CA LYS A 147 -7.62 5.35 10.88
C LYS A 147 -8.08 6.75 10.50
N GLY A 148 -9.33 6.85 10.04
CA GLY A 148 -9.93 8.10 9.64
C GLY A 148 -11.41 7.94 9.32
N CYS A 149 -11.92 8.85 8.51
CA CYS A 149 -13.30 8.80 8.04
C CYS A 149 -13.40 9.23 6.57
N LEU A 150 -14.50 8.82 5.97
CA LEU A 150 -14.84 9.20 4.60
C LEU A 150 -15.50 10.58 4.56
N THR A 151 -15.21 11.34 3.51
CA THR A 151 -15.87 12.60 3.17
C THR A 151 -16.44 12.57 1.76
N TRP A 152 -17.49 13.34 1.55
CA TRP A 152 -18.09 13.58 0.24
C TRP A 152 -18.70 14.99 0.19
N PRO A 153 -18.53 15.73 -0.91
CA PRO A 153 -17.76 15.39 -2.09
C PRO A 153 -16.27 15.20 -1.79
N VAL A 154 -15.56 14.48 -2.69
CA VAL A 154 -14.11 14.29 -2.60
C VAL A 154 -13.36 15.61 -2.70
N LYS A 155 -12.20 15.72 -2.02
CA LYS A 155 -11.42 16.97 -1.94
C LYS A 155 -9.96 16.71 -2.25
N GLY A 156 -9.34 17.66 -2.97
CA GLY A 156 -7.94 17.60 -3.35
C GLY A 156 -7.68 16.79 -4.63
N LYS A 157 -6.45 16.88 -5.12
CA LYS A 157 -6.01 16.23 -6.36
C LYS A 157 -4.66 15.51 -6.18
N ASN A 158 -4.10 15.58 -4.97
CA ASN A 158 -2.85 14.93 -4.64
C ASN A 158 -3.07 13.45 -4.31
N GLY A 159 -1.98 12.69 -4.33
CA GLY A 159 -1.99 11.29 -3.93
C GLY A 159 -2.55 10.35 -5.00
N HIS A 160 -3.05 9.21 -4.56
CA HIS A 160 -3.52 8.13 -5.41
C HIS A 160 -4.78 7.47 -4.84
N GLY A 161 -5.58 6.90 -5.73
CA GLY A 161 -6.69 6.05 -5.35
C GLY A 161 -7.77 6.80 -4.56
N PHE A 162 -7.98 6.38 -3.32
CA PHE A 162 -9.03 6.88 -2.44
C PHE A 162 -8.60 8.07 -1.55
N ASP A 163 -7.41 8.62 -1.75
CA ASP A 163 -6.90 9.77 -0.98
C ASP A 163 -7.86 10.97 -0.93
N PRO A 164 -8.56 11.36 -2.03
CA PRO A 164 -9.46 12.51 -2.01
C PRO A 164 -10.72 12.34 -1.14
N MET A 165 -11.07 11.11 -0.75
CA MET A 165 -12.24 10.88 0.10
C MET A 165 -11.91 10.53 1.56
N PHE A 166 -10.63 10.44 1.94
CA PHE A 166 -10.19 9.99 3.25
C PHE A 166 -9.58 11.11 4.08
N ILE A 167 -10.16 11.39 5.24
CA ILE A 167 -9.65 12.33 6.25
C ILE A 167 -9.05 11.50 7.39
N PRO A 168 -7.73 11.55 7.63
CA PRO A 168 -7.11 10.83 8.74
C PRO A 168 -7.51 11.41 10.09
N THR A 169 -7.56 10.57 11.11
CA THR A 169 -7.91 11.00 12.47
C THR A 169 -6.95 12.07 12.98
N GLY A 170 -7.49 13.16 13.50
CA GLY A 170 -6.71 14.29 14.01
C GLY A 170 -6.41 15.37 12.96
N TYR A 171 -6.93 15.23 11.75
CA TYR A 171 -6.78 16.19 10.65
C TYR A 171 -8.15 16.64 10.13
N GLU A 172 -8.17 17.80 9.46
CA GLU A 172 -9.36 18.34 8.80
C GLU A 172 -9.29 18.21 7.27
N GLU A 173 -8.10 17.95 6.74
CA GLU A 173 -7.83 17.80 5.32
C GLU A 173 -7.82 16.31 4.92
N THR A 174 -8.25 16.05 3.68
CA THR A 174 -8.10 14.72 3.08
C THR A 174 -6.65 14.46 2.69
N PHE A 175 -6.27 13.20 2.53
CA PHE A 175 -4.98 12.86 1.92
C PHE A 175 -4.81 13.45 0.52
N GLY A 176 -5.92 13.68 -0.21
CA GLY A 176 -5.91 14.35 -1.51
C GLY A 176 -5.62 15.84 -1.45
N GLN A 177 -5.77 16.49 -0.29
CA GLN A 177 -5.45 17.90 -0.07
C GLN A 177 -4.05 18.09 0.50
N MET A 178 -3.54 17.12 1.26
CA MET A 178 -2.25 17.19 1.91
C MET A 178 -1.10 17.25 0.91
N ASP A 179 -0.02 17.93 1.32
CA ASP A 179 1.26 17.79 0.65
C ASP A 179 1.77 16.35 0.75
N ARG A 180 2.46 15.90 -0.29
CA ARG A 180 2.94 14.53 -0.41
C ARG A 180 3.88 14.12 0.74
N TRP A 181 4.75 15.03 1.19
CA TRP A 181 5.69 14.77 2.26
C TRP A 181 5.00 14.65 3.62
N GLU A 182 4.03 15.53 3.88
CA GLU A 182 3.22 15.47 5.09
C GLU A 182 2.39 14.18 5.14
N LYS A 183 1.75 13.82 4.03
CA LYS A 183 1.03 12.55 3.91
C LYS A 183 1.93 11.36 4.19
N ASN A 184 3.14 11.31 3.60
CA ASN A 184 4.05 10.17 3.75
C ASN A 184 4.48 9.94 5.20
N LYS A 185 4.59 10.99 6.03
CA LYS A 185 4.93 10.85 7.45
C LYS A 185 3.86 10.10 8.26
N ILE A 186 2.61 10.18 7.86
CA ILE A 186 1.47 9.65 8.64
C ILE A 186 0.71 8.54 7.93
N SER A 187 0.97 8.31 6.65
CA SER A 187 0.21 7.34 5.86
C SER A 187 0.49 5.90 6.29
N HIS A 188 -0.46 5.01 5.97
CA HIS A 188 -0.31 3.56 6.16
C HIS A 188 1.02 3.02 5.61
N ARG A 189 1.41 3.45 4.39
CA ARG A 189 2.68 3.02 3.78
C ARG A 189 3.90 3.62 4.49
N GLY A 190 3.83 4.89 4.89
CA GLY A 190 4.88 5.52 5.69
C GLY A 190 5.10 4.82 7.02
N LEU A 191 4.01 4.43 7.71
CA LEU A 191 4.07 3.67 8.97
C LEU A 191 4.65 2.26 8.77
N ALA A 192 4.20 1.53 7.74
CA ALA A 192 4.74 0.21 7.40
C ALA A 192 6.23 0.30 7.04
N PHE A 193 6.62 1.32 6.28
CA PHE A 193 8.01 1.57 5.93
C PHE A 193 8.88 1.92 7.15
N ALA A 194 8.40 2.76 8.05
CA ALA A 194 9.12 3.07 9.28
C ALA A 194 9.37 1.80 10.13
N ASN A 195 8.39 0.89 10.17
CA ASN A 195 8.54 -0.41 10.82
C ASN A 195 9.57 -1.29 10.11
N LEU A 196 9.56 -1.33 8.78
CA LEU A 196 10.54 -2.04 7.97
C LEU A 196 11.97 -1.53 8.25
N ILE A 197 12.18 -0.22 8.16
CA ILE A 197 13.51 0.38 8.39
C ILE A 197 14.02 0.09 9.80
N LYS A 198 13.18 0.29 10.80
CA LYS A 198 13.55 0.08 12.21
C LYS A 198 14.00 -1.35 12.49
N ASN A 199 13.43 -2.33 11.82
CA ASN A 199 13.58 -3.74 12.20
C ASN A 199 14.40 -4.56 11.20
N CYS A 200 14.48 -4.14 9.95
CA CYS A 200 15.13 -4.91 8.88
C CYS A 200 16.39 -4.23 8.32
N PHE A 201 16.51 -2.91 8.50
CA PHE A 201 17.69 -2.17 8.04
C PHE A 201 18.48 -1.67 9.22
N ILE A 202 19.76 -2.05 9.30
CA ILE A 202 20.69 -1.50 10.28
C ILE A 202 21.01 -0.07 9.81
N LYS A 203 20.75 0.92 10.68
CA LYS A 203 21.32 2.24 10.43
C LYS A 203 22.83 2.11 10.53
N GLU A 204 23.53 2.31 9.44
CA GLU A 204 24.94 2.67 9.52
C GLU A 204 25.01 4.00 10.29
N ILE A 205 25.56 3.92 11.50
CA ILE A 205 25.76 5.08 12.40
C ILE A 205 27.03 5.79 11.94
#